data_fd9cf88865d7153d8c71168f0d4827cb
#
_entry.id   fd9cf88865d7153d8c71168f0d4827cb
#
_cell.length_a   1.000
_cell.length_b   1.000
_cell.length_c   1.000
_cell.angle_alpha   90.00
_cell.angle_beta   90.00
_cell.angle_gamma   90.00
#
_symmetry.space_group_name_H-M   'P 1'
#
loop_
_entity.id
_entity.type
_entity.pdbx_description
1 polymer ?
#
loop_
_entity_poly.entity_id
_entity_poly.type
_entity_poly.pdbx_seq_one_letter_code
_entity_poly.pdbx_strand_id
1 'polypeptide(L)'
;MLGLEFIFSKQRLEHYKDINEHFENLKLISKIMPKIAILEIYLRNALDYELNSNCKEWIKTSDNPFLSAKINEFKDKDSLKPHQILSRLSLGVVAKLIISYKVQNKILDLRAFDFRKYSSSNRNFFIYENTKQGFDNIDKVNIV
;
A
#
# COMPACT_ATOMS: atom_id res chain seq x y z
N MET A 1 39.06 16.33 -4.38
CA MET A 1 38.03 15.30 -4.59
C MET A 1 36.99 15.50 -3.47
N LEU A 2 35.75 15.81 -3.79
CA LEU A 2 34.70 15.96 -2.78
C LEU A 2 34.49 14.59 -2.10
N GLY A 3 34.50 14.57 -0.75
CA GLY A 3 34.31 13.34 0.00
C GLY A 3 32.89 12.75 -0.21
N LEU A 4 32.72 11.45 -0.04
CA LEU A 4 31.43 10.76 -0.14
C LEU A 4 30.39 11.38 0.81
N GLU A 5 30.81 11.95 1.93
CA GLU A 5 29.96 12.66 2.89
C GLU A 5 29.29 13.91 2.31
N PHE A 6 29.82 14.47 1.23
CA PHE A 6 29.20 15.59 0.53
C PHE A 6 28.02 15.15 -0.35
N ILE A 7 28.12 13.95 -0.91
CA ILE A 7 27.06 13.37 -1.77
C ILE A 7 25.97 12.70 -0.92
N PHE A 8 26.40 12.02 0.13
CA PHE A 8 25.51 11.33 1.06
C PHE A 8 25.62 11.97 2.44
N SER A 9 24.52 12.35 3.07
CA SER A 9 24.59 12.91 4.42
C SER A 9 25.29 11.93 5.37
N LYS A 10 26.13 12.45 6.25
CA LYS A 10 26.83 11.65 7.27
C LYS A 10 25.87 10.77 8.07
N GLN A 11 24.75 11.35 8.52
CA GLN A 11 23.69 10.63 9.25
C GLN A 11 23.14 9.43 8.48
N ARG A 12 23.04 9.51 7.15
CA ARG A 12 22.58 8.39 6.33
C ARG A 12 23.64 7.30 6.24
N LEU A 13 24.92 7.67 6.13
CA LEU A 13 26.01 6.69 6.05
C LEU A 13 26.26 5.96 7.37
N GLU A 14 26.02 6.60 8.51
CA GLU A 14 26.15 6.01 9.83
C GLU A 14 25.23 4.82 10.09
N HIS A 15 24.16 4.67 9.30
CA HIS A 15 23.24 3.53 9.39
C HIS A 15 23.70 2.29 8.61
N TYR A 16 24.79 2.42 7.85
CA TYR A 16 25.38 1.34 7.07
C TYR A 16 26.74 0.95 7.63
N LYS A 17 27.06 -0.31 7.55
CA LYS A 17 28.38 -0.83 7.95
C LYS A 17 29.50 -0.20 7.14
N ASP A 18 29.28 -0.05 5.83
CA ASP A 18 30.18 0.60 4.89
C ASP A 18 29.42 1.14 3.67
N ILE A 19 30.13 1.82 2.79
CA ILE A 19 29.56 2.41 1.58
C ILE A 19 29.05 1.32 0.59
N ASN A 20 29.63 0.13 0.60
CA ASN A 20 29.20 -0.96 -0.29
C ASN A 20 27.83 -1.46 0.12
N GLU A 21 27.54 -1.59 1.43
CA GLU A 21 26.22 -1.93 1.92
C GLU A 21 25.18 -0.91 1.48
N HIS A 22 25.52 0.37 1.52
CA HIS A 22 24.64 1.42 0.99
C HIS A 22 24.33 1.22 -0.50
N PHE A 23 25.34 0.93 -1.34
CA PHE A 23 25.14 0.65 -2.76
C PHE A 23 24.34 -0.61 -3.03
N GLU A 24 24.54 -1.68 -2.27
CA GLU A 24 23.73 -2.89 -2.39
C GLU A 24 22.26 -2.61 -2.01
N ASN A 25 22.02 -1.79 -1.01
CA ASN A 25 20.67 -1.35 -0.67
C ASN A 25 20.01 -0.53 -1.81
N LEU A 26 20.77 0.38 -2.44
CA LEU A 26 20.27 1.11 -3.61
C LEU A 26 19.94 0.17 -4.79
N LYS A 27 20.77 -0.86 -5.03
CA LYS A 27 20.48 -1.89 -6.05
C LYS A 27 19.20 -2.66 -5.70
N LEU A 28 19.01 -3.00 -4.43
CA LEU A 28 17.78 -3.66 -3.98
C LEU A 28 16.56 -2.76 -4.20
N ILE A 29 16.63 -1.50 -3.81
CA ILE A 29 15.59 -0.51 -4.03
C ILE A 29 15.25 -0.41 -5.52
N SER A 30 16.25 -0.32 -6.40
CA SER A 30 16.04 -0.20 -7.85
C SER A 30 15.30 -1.41 -8.45
N LYS A 31 15.44 -2.61 -7.85
CA LYS A 31 14.73 -3.82 -8.27
C LYS A 31 13.30 -3.90 -7.72
N ILE A 32 13.05 -3.33 -6.55
CA ILE A 32 11.76 -3.42 -5.85
C ILE A 32 10.83 -2.29 -6.28
N MET A 33 11.33 -1.06 -6.41
CA MET A 33 10.48 0.12 -6.68
C MET A 33 9.60 -0.01 -7.92
N PRO A 34 10.07 -0.52 -9.07
CA PRO A 34 9.19 -0.72 -10.22
C PRO A 34 8.04 -1.69 -9.94
N LYS A 35 8.28 -2.74 -9.15
CA LYS A 35 7.25 -3.71 -8.76
C LYS A 35 6.21 -3.09 -7.84
N ILE A 36 6.65 -2.26 -6.89
CA ILE A 36 5.75 -1.50 -6.00
C ILE A 36 4.91 -0.52 -6.81
N ALA A 37 5.50 0.19 -7.77
CA ALA A 37 4.77 1.12 -8.63
C ALA A 37 3.69 0.42 -9.47
N ILE A 38 4.00 -0.75 -10.04
CA ILE A 38 3.02 -1.56 -10.78
C ILE A 38 1.90 -2.03 -9.84
N LEU A 39 2.25 -2.52 -8.65
CA LEU A 39 1.28 -2.95 -7.65
C LEU A 39 0.36 -1.79 -7.23
N GLU A 40 0.91 -0.59 -7.01
CA GLU A 40 0.14 0.59 -6.68
C GLU A 40 -0.88 0.94 -7.75
N ILE A 41 -0.46 0.96 -9.03
CA ILE A 41 -1.34 1.22 -10.16
C ILE A 41 -2.45 0.15 -10.24
N TYR A 42 -2.07 -1.12 -10.11
CA TYR A 42 -3.01 -2.23 -10.13
C TYR A 42 -4.08 -2.11 -9.02
N LEU A 43 -3.66 -1.92 -7.78
CA LEU A 43 -4.58 -1.84 -6.65
C LEU A 43 -5.50 -0.63 -6.76
N ARG A 44 -4.99 0.50 -7.24
CA ARG A 44 -5.76 1.72 -7.47
C ARG A 44 -6.84 1.51 -8.51
N ASN A 45 -6.49 0.91 -9.65
CA ASN A 45 -7.44 0.64 -10.73
C ASN A 45 -8.46 -0.43 -10.35
N ALA A 46 -8.04 -1.47 -9.62
CA ALA A 46 -8.93 -2.53 -9.16
C ALA A 46 -9.93 -2.03 -8.12
N LEU A 47 -9.49 -1.16 -7.19
CA LEU A 47 -10.37 -0.49 -6.24
C LEU A 47 -11.40 0.38 -6.98
N ASP A 48 -10.96 1.18 -7.93
CA ASP A 48 -11.85 2.05 -8.71
C ASP A 48 -12.88 1.24 -9.50
N TYR A 49 -12.44 0.19 -10.19
CA TYR A 49 -13.33 -0.70 -10.93
C TYR A 49 -14.41 -1.32 -10.03
N GLU A 50 -14.02 -1.85 -8.88
CA GLU A 50 -14.94 -2.51 -7.97
C GLU A 50 -15.96 -1.54 -7.35
N LEU A 51 -15.51 -0.35 -6.95
CA LEU A 51 -16.40 0.63 -6.32
C LEU A 51 -17.28 1.38 -7.32
N ASN A 52 -16.78 1.67 -8.53
CA ASN A 52 -17.59 2.28 -9.59
C ASN A 52 -18.70 1.34 -10.10
N SER A 53 -18.54 0.02 -9.97
CA SER A 53 -19.61 -0.94 -10.31
C SER A 53 -20.84 -0.75 -9.44
N ASN A 54 -20.66 -0.28 -8.21
CA ASN A 54 -21.72 -0.09 -7.23
C ASN A 54 -22.20 1.36 -7.13
N CYS A 55 -21.29 2.32 -7.30
CA CYS A 55 -21.59 3.75 -7.17
C CYS A 55 -20.69 4.56 -8.13
N LYS A 56 -21.31 5.14 -9.17
CA LYS A 56 -20.59 6.04 -10.08
C LYS A 56 -20.03 7.23 -9.30
N GLU A 57 -18.79 7.61 -9.62
CA GLU A 57 -18.07 8.70 -8.94
C GLU A 57 -17.91 8.48 -7.41
N TRP A 58 -17.84 7.22 -6.97
CA TRP A 58 -17.72 6.81 -5.57
C TRP A 58 -16.72 7.67 -4.76
N ILE A 59 -15.63 8.08 -5.39
CA ILE A 59 -14.55 8.82 -4.73
C ILE A 59 -14.99 10.23 -4.28
N LYS A 60 -15.99 10.81 -4.95
CA LYS A 60 -16.56 12.12 -4.59
C LYS A 60 -17.79 12.01 -3.69
N THR A 61 -18.53 10.92 -3.82
CA THR A 61 -19.81 10.71 -3.13
C THR A 61 -19.69 9.88 -1.85
N SER A 62 -18.48 9.37 -1.60
CA SER A 62 -18.23 8.52 -0.43
C SER A 62 -18.32 9.32 0.87
N ASP A 63 -19.00 8.76 1.84
CA ASP A 63 -19.09 9.22 3.24
C ASP A 63 -17.94 8.67 4.11
N ASN A 64 -16.96 7.97 3.52
CA ASN A 64 -15.82 7.43 4.24
C ASN A 64 -14.96 8.57 4.83
N PRO A 65 -14.89 8.69 6.17
CA PRO A 65 -14.24 9.84 6.80
C PRO A 65 -12.73 9.89 6.53
N PHE A 66 -12.09 8.73 6.37
CA PHE A 66 -10.67 8.67 6.04
C PHE A 66 -10.38 9.16 4.63
N LEU A 67 -11.21 8.79 3.64
CA LEU A 67 -11.08 9.29 2.27
C LEU A 67 -11.35 10.79 2.21
N SER A 68 -12.42 11.26 2.86
CA SER A 68 -12.78 12.68 2.91
C SER A 68 -11.67 13.52 3.53
N ALA A 69 -11.05 13.05 4.62
CA ALA A 69 -9.91 13.72 5.23
C ALA A 69 -8.73 13.85 4.25
N LYS A 70 -8.43 12.80 3.49
CA LYS A 70 -7.34 12.82 2.50
C LYS A 70 -7.63 13.72 1.31
N ILE A 71 -8.85 13.75 0.81
CA ILE A 71 -9.25 14.65 -0.27
C ILE A 71 -9.17 16.13 0.20
N ASN A 72 -9.53 16.40 1.44
CA ASN A 72 -9.45 17.75 2.01
C ASN A 72 -8.01 18.30 2.15
N GLU A 73 -6.99 17.45 2.11
CA GLU A 73 -5.60 17.88 2.05
C GLU A 73 -5.22 18.47 0.67
N PHE A 74 -6.00 18.21 -0.38
CA PHE A 74 -5.73 18.73 -1.73
C PHE A 74 -6.21 20.17 -1.87
N LYS A 75 -5.31 21.08 -2.24
CA LYS A 75 -5.60 22.52 -2.38
C LYS A 75 -6.65 22.84 -3.45
N ASP A 76 -6.73 22.00 -4.49
CA ASP A 76 -7.55 22.15 -5.68
C ASP A 76 -8.68 21.09 -5.76
N LYS A 77 -9.09 20.51 -4.64
CA LYS A 77 -10.01 19.36 -4.54
C LYS A 77 -11.30 19.53 -5.34
N ASP A 78 -11.86 20.74 -5.35
CA ASP A 78 -13.16 21.00 -5.97
C ASP A 78 -13.10 20.99 -7.50
N SER A 79 -11.92 21.25 -8.08
CA SER A 79 -11.69 21.21 -9.53
C SER A 79 -11.25 19.84 -10.05
N LEU A 80 -10.86 18.92 -9.16
CA LEU A 80 -10.33 17.61 -9.55
C LEU A 80 -11.43 16.67 -10.06
N LYS A 81 -11.10 16.00 -11.16
CA LYS A 81 -11.91 14.85 -11.63
C LYS A 81 -11.64 13.61 -10.78
N PRO A 82 -12.59 12.64 -10.72
CA PRO A 82 -12.43 11.42 -9.92
C PRO A 82 -11.09 10.70 -10.12
N HIS A 83 -10.67 10.49 -11.36
CA HIS A 83 -9.40 9.83 -11.68
C HIS A 83 -8.17 10.63 -11.24
N GLN A 84 -8.25 11.96 -11.18
CA GLN A 84 -7.17 12.81 -10.69
C GLN A 84 -7.05 12.73 -9.17
N ILE A 85 -8.16 12.67 -8.45
CA ILE A 85 -8.17 12.40 -7.00
C ILE A 85 -7.52 11.05 -6.74
N LEU A 86 -8.00 10.00 -7.43
CA LEU A 86 -7.50 8.65 -7.29
C LEU A 86 -5.99 8.55 -7.54
N SER A 87 -5.48 9.24 -8.56
CA SER A 87 -4.05 9.23 -8.90
C SER A 87 -3.15 9.87 -7.83
N ARG A 88 -3.70 10.73 -6.99
CA ARG A 88 -2.98 11.39 -5.90
C ARG A 88 -2.98 10.61 -4.58
N LEU A 89 -3.79 9.56 -4.48
CA LEU A 89 -3.78 8.69 -3.30
C LEU A 89 -2.52 7.84 -3.29
N SER A 90 -1.81 7.82 -2.17
CA SER A 90 -0.65 6.94 -2.01
C SER A 90 -1.06 5.48 -1.86
N LEU A 91 -0.12 4.55 -2.11
CA LEU A 91 -0.32 3.11 -1.93
C LEU A 91 -0.93 2.78 -0.55
N GLY A 92 -0.42 3.40 0.52
CA GLY A 92 -0.93 3.17 1.87
C GLY A 92 -2.38 3.62 2.06
N VAL A 93 -2.78 4.72 1.41
CA VAL A 93 -4.18 5.17 1.43
C VAL A 93 -5.08 4.20 0.66
N VAL A 94 -4.64 3.76 -0.53
CA VAL A 94 -5.38 2.79 -1.34
C VAL A 94 -5.57 1.47 -0.59
N ALA A 95 -4.51 0.95 0.05
CA ALA A 95 -4.59 -0.27 0.85
C ALA A 95 -5.60 -0.14 2.01
N LYS A 96 -5.60 0.99 2.73
CA LYS A 96 -6.59 1.25 3.79
C LYS A 96 -8.02 1.33 3.26
N LEU A 97 -8.22 1.91 2.08
CA LEU A 97 -9.56 1.97 1.47
C LEU A 97 -10.04 0.58 1.06
N ILE A 98 -9.18 -0.26 0.46
CA ILE A 98 -9.51 -1.65 0.13
C ILE A 98 -10.05 -2.40 1.35
N ILE A 99 -9.37 -2.28 2.49
CA ILE A 99 -9.77 -2.90 3.75
C ILE A 99 -11.07 -2.27 4.29
N SER A 100 -11.16 -0.94 4.30
CA SER A 100 -12.32 -0.20 4.82
C SER A 100 -13.60 -0.54 4.06
N TYR A 101 -13.53 -0.69 2.73
CA TYR A 101 -14.65 -1.11 1.89
C TYR A 101 -14.84 -2.62 1.82
N LYS A 102 -13.97 -3.41 2.47
CA LYS A 102 -14.01 -4.89 2.50
C LYS A 102 -14.02 -5.54 1.11
N VAL A 103 -13.27 -4.95 0.18
CA VAL A 103 -13.20 -5.42 -1.22
C VAL A 103 -11.94 -6.24 -1.52
N GLN A 104 -11.10 -6.53 -0.53
CA GLN A 104 -9.84 -7.26 -0.68
C GLN A 104 -10.03 -8.61 -1.40
N ASN A 105 -11.09 -9.36 -1.05
CA ASN A 105 -11.37 -10.67 -1.63
C ASN A 105 -11.86 -10.61 -3.08
N LYS A 106 -12.28 -9.44 -3.55
CA LYS A 106 -12.69 -9.21 -4.94
C LYS A 106 -11.52 -8.73 -5.80
N ILE A 107 -10.57 -8.02 -5.19
CA ILE A 107 -9.40 -7.45 -5.88
C ILE A 107 -8.24 -8.46 -5.93
N LEU A 108 -8.03 -9.23 -4.87
CA LEU A 108 -6.91 -10.16 -4.73
C LEU A 108 -7.42 -11.59 -4.52
N ASP A 109 -6.96 -12.52 -5.37
CA ASP A 109 -7.15 -13.95 -5.09
C ASP A 109 -6.01 -14.45 -4.20
N LEU A 110 -6.24 -14.37 -2.90
CA LEU A 110 -5.28 -14.81 -1.89
C LEU A 110 -5.58 -16.23 -1.35
N ARG A 111 -6.52 -16.98 -1.96
CA ARG A 111 -6.95 -18.29 -1.47
C ARG A 111 -5.84 -19.33 -1.38
N ALA A 112 -4.85 -19.22 -2.25
CA ALA A 112 -3.67 -20.08 -2.25
C ALA A 112 -2.50 -19.55 -1.41
N PHE A 113 -2.65 -18.37 -0.79
CA PHE A 113 -1.58 -17.69 -0.10
C PHE A 113 -1.52 -18.12 1.37
N ASP A 114 -0.41 -18.71 1.79
CA ASP A 114 -0.20 -19.09 3.19
C ASP A 114 0.51 -17.99 3.97
N PHE A 115 -0.28 -17.13 4.61
CA PHE A 115 0.22 -16.01 5.42
C PHE A 115 1.12 -16.42 6.58
N ARG A 116 1.00 -17.65 7.07
CA ARG A 116 1.81 -18.16 8.18
C ARG A 116 3.30 -18.24 7.85
N LYS A 117 3.63 -18.32 6.55
CA LYS A 117 5.02 -18.37 6.07
C LYS A 117 5.75 -17.03 6.18
N TYR A 118 5.03 -15.92 6.34
CA TYR A 118 5.57 -14.57 6.22
C TYR A 118 5.74 -13.84 7.54
N SER A 119 5.07 -14.28 8.60
CA SER A 119 5.16 -13.65 9.92
C SER A 119 4.86 -14.64 11.03
N SER A 120 5.61 -14.55 12.14
CA SER A 120 5.32 -15.30 13.36
C SER A 120 3.99 -14.91 13.99
N SER A 121 3.63 -13.63 13.93
CA SER A 121 2.34 -13.12 14.39
C SER A 121 1.19 -13.71 13.58
N ASN A 122 1.34 -13.79 12.25
CA ASN A 122 0.36 -14.43 11.39
C ASN A 122 0.24 -15.93 11.68
N ARG A 123 1.37 -16.60 11.99
CA ARG A 123 1.36 -18.03 12.35
C ARG A 123 0.53 -18.28 13.59
N ASN A 124 0.66 -17.46 14.62
CA ASN A 124 -0.10 -17.58 15.85
C ASN A 124 -1.59 -17.29 15.63
N PHE A 125 -1.92 -16.33 14.79
CA PHE A 125 -3.29 -15.97 14.43
C PHE A 125 -4.00 -17.10 13.71
N PHE A 126 -3.36 -17.73 12.71
CA PHE A 126 -3.95 -18.78 11.88
C PHE A 126 -3.92 -20.19 12.49
N ILE A 127 -3.30 -20.41 13.64
CA ILE A 127 -3.39 -21.69 14.37
C ILE A 127 -4.82 -21.98 14.86
N TYR A 128 -5.57 -20.96 15.19
CA TYR A 128 -6.90 -21.07 15.79
C TYR A 128 -8.07 -20.86 14.83
N GLU A 129 -7.83 -20.37 13.62
CA GLU A 129 -8.87 -20.17 12.63
C GLU A 129 -8.63 -21.01 11.38
N ASN A 130 -9.67 -21.70 10.92
CA ASN A 130 -9.64 -22.42 9.66
C ASN A 130 -9.32 -21.42 8.54
N THR A 131 -8.40 -21.74 7.66
CA THR A 131 -7.84 -20.85 6.62
C THR A 131 -8.89 -20.12 5.76
N LYS A 132 -10.12 -20.61 5.65
CA LYS A 132 -11.23 -19.91 5.00
C LYS A 132 -11.74 -18.70 5.80
N GLN A 133 -11.74 -18.79 7.13
CA GLN A 133 -12.18 -17.67 8.00
C GLN A 133 -11.07 -16.63 8.20
N GLY A 134 -9.81 -17.02 8.08
CA GLY A 134 -8.69 -16.09 8.12
C GLY A 134 -8.72 -15.03 7.01
N PHE A 135 -9.37 -15.34 5.89
CA PHE A 135 -9.54 -14.41 4.77
C PHE A 135 -10.51 -13.26 5.06
N ASP A 136 -11.59 -13.57 5.79
CA ASP A 136 -12.58 -12.56 6.17
C ASP A 136 -12.08 -11.64 7.29
N ASN A 137 -10.96 -11.99 7.91
CA ASN A 137 -10.33 -11.25 9.00
C ASN A 137 -8.97 -10.65 8.62
N ILE A 138 -8.74 -10.35 7.34
CA ILE A 138 -7.47 -9.77 6.86
C ILE A 138 -7.16 -8.40 7.48
N ASP A 139 -8.18 -7.70 7.95
CA ASP A 139 -8.10 -6.47 8.73
C ASP A 139 -7.42 -6.67 10.10
N LYS A 140 -7.36 -7.90 10.60
CA LYS A 140 -6.66 -8.27 11.84
C LYS A 140 -5.22 -8.73 11.60
N VAL A 141 -4.86 -8.99 10.35
CA VAL A 141 -3.48 -9.31 9.98
C VAL A 141 -2.69 -8.00 9.91
N ASN A 142 -1.74 -7.82 10.82
CA ASN A 142 -0.80 -6.72 10.72
C ASN A 142 0.01 -6.90 9.44
N ILE A 143 -0.36 -6.17 8.39
CA ILE A 143 0.47 -6.00 7.20
C ILE A 143 1.54 -5.00 7.61
N VAL A 144 2.64 -5.50 8.16
CA VAL A 144 3.85 -4.72 8.43
C VAL A 144 4.64 -4.60 7.14
#